data_2f3ac90689daba25560779151083f4aa
#
_entry.id   2f3ac90689daba25560779151083f4aa
#
_cell.length_a   1.000
_cell.length_b   1.000
_cell.length_c   1.000
_cell.angle_alpha   90.00
_cell.angle_beta   90.00
_cell.angle_gamma   90.00
#
_symmetry.space_group_name_H-M   'P 1'
#
loop_
_entity.id
_entity.type
_entity.pdbx_description
1 polymer ?
#
loop_
_entity_poly.entity_id
_entity_poly.type
_entity_poly.pdbx_seq_one_letter_code
_entity_poly.pdbx_strand_id
1 'polypeptide(L)'
;MDNDGAAAEVRTVALDWARAVVSDDADRIAAFMAADWVMVSATGIATREQFLALVESGDLTHAAMTAASEPRIRVYGDTAVYIARVTNTAHYRGRRHDADEWTTDVFVRREGRWRRVASHVTDVAPG
;
A
#
# COMPACT_ATOMS: atom_id res chain seq x y z
N MET A 1 -25.86 7.37 2.41
CA MET A 1 -24.42 7.51 2.56
C MET A 1 -23.77 7.58 1.19
N ASP A 2 -22.87 8.52 0.99
CA ASP A 2 -22.25 8.76 -0.28
C ASP A 2 -21.02 7.84 -0.48
N ASN A 3 -21.22 6.69 -1.14
CA ASN A 3 -20.15 5.76 -1.44
C ASN A 3 -19.17 6.33 -2.49
N ASP A 4 -19.63 7.26 -3.37
CA ASP A 4 -18.76 7.89 -4.34
C ASP A 4 -17.77 8.82 -3.66
N GLY A 5 -18.21 9.57 -2.64
CA GLY A 5 -17.32 10.41 -1.85
C GLY A 5 -16.33 9.59 -1.07
N ALA A 6 -16.75 8.47 -0.46
CA ALA A 6 -15.86 7.57 0.26
C ALA A 6 -14.84 6.91 -0.67
N ALA A 7 -15.25 6.50 -1.87
CA ALA A 7 -14.32 5.93 -2.85
C ALA A 7 -13.25 6.95 -3.26
N ALA A 8 -13.63 8.21 -3.45
CA ALA A 8 -12.69 9.28 -3.76
C ALA A 8 -11.70 9.51 -2.62
N GLU A 9 -12.16 9.43 -1.37
CA GLU A 9 -11.29 9.53 -0.20
C GLU A 9 -10.27 8.40 -0.16
N VAL A 10 -10.70 7.17 -0.40
CA VAL A 10 -9.83 5.99 -0.43
C VAL A 10 -8.78 6.14 -1.53
N ARG A 11 -9.20 6.62 -2.72
CA ARG A 11 -8.27 6.87 -3.82
C ARG A 11 -7.18 7.87 -3.42
N THR A 12 -7.56 8.96 -2.77
CA THR A 12 -6.63 9.98 -2.29
C THR A 12 -5.65 9.39 -1.27
N VAL A 13 -6.15 8.62 -0.31
CA VAL A 13 -5.31 7.98 0.70
C VAL A 13 -4.32 7.01 0.04
N ALA A 14 -4.76 6.26 -0.97
CA ALA A 14 -3.86 5.34 -1.69
C ALA A 14 -2.74 6.09 -2.43
N LEU A 15 -3.05 7.23 -3.06
CA LEU A 15 -2.05 8.05 -3.74
C LEU A 15 -1.07 8.69 -2.74
N ASP A 16 -1.57 9.17 -1.62
CA ASP A 16 -0.74 9.75 -0.58
C ASP A 16 0.17 8.71 0.07
N TRP A 17 -0.33 7.47 0.24
CA TRP A 17 0.49 6.34 0.69
C TRP A 17 1.66 6.10 -0.26
N ALA A 18 1.42 6.08 -1.57
CA ALA A 18 2.48 5.85 -2.55
C ALA A 18 3.56 6.94 -2.44
N ARG A 19 3.16 8.19 -2.25
CA ARG A 19 4.11 9.29 -2.04
C ARG A 19 4.89 9.14 -0.74
N ALA A 20 4.21 8.71 0.33
CA ALA A 20 4.87 8.47 1.62
C ALA A 20 5.91 7.35 1.50
N VAL A 21 5.58 6.27 0.80
CA VAL A 21 6.51 5.16 0.59
C VAL A 21 7.77 5.62 -0.14
N VAL A 22 7.62 6.43 -1.18
CA VAL A 22 8.76 6.96 -1.96
C VAL A 22 9.58 7.96 -1.15
N SER A 23 8.99 8.59 -0.14
CA SER A 23 9.73 9.51 0.75
C SER A 23 10.71 8.80 1.66
N ASP A 24 10.58 7.48 1.83
CA ASP A 24 11.38 6.66 2.76
C ASP A 24 11.29 7.12 4.22
N ASP A 25 10.23 7.86 4.56
CA ASP A 25 9.97 8.34 5.92
C ASP A 25 9.02 7.37 6.61
N ALA A 26 9.55 6.56 7.53
CA ALA A 26 8.79 5.52 8.21
C ALA A 26 7.58 6.08 8.98
N ASP A 27 7.71 7.25 9.60
CA ASP A 27 6.61 7.86 10.35
C ASP A 27 5.47 8.29 9.41
N ARG A 28 5.79 8.85 8.24
CA ARG A 28 4.78 9.20 7.25
C ARG A 28 4.05 7.97 6.73
N ILE A 29 4.80 6.91 6.45
CA ILE A 29 4.24 5.65 5.98
C ILE A 29 3.32 5.05 7.05
N ALA A 30 3.78 5.04 8.30
CA ALA A 30 3.04 4.47 9.43
C ALA A 30 1.68 5.13 9.65
N ALA A 31 1.56 6.42 9.35
CA ALA A 31 0.31 7.17 9.54
C ALA A 31 -0.85 6.62 8.70
N PHE A 32 -0.56 5.91 7.61
CA PHE A 32 -1.59 5.31 6.73
C PHE A 32 -1.93 3.88 7.09
N MET A 33 -1.23 3.29 8.06
CA MET A 33 -1.35 1.89 8.41
C MET A 33 -2.06 1.72 9.75
N ALA A 34 -3.01 0.77 9.79
CA ALA A 34 -3.55 0.33 11.07
C ALA A 34 -2.45 -0.39 11.86
N ALA A 35 -2.60 -0.43 13.18
CA ALA A 35 -1.59 -1.05 14.05
C ALA A 35 -1.36 -2.54 13.73
N ASP A 36 -2.39 -3.21 13.23
CA ASP A 36 -2.36 -4.64 12.89
C ASP A 36 -2.17 -4.91 11.39
N TRP A 37 -1.74 -3.91 10.61
CA TRP A 37 -1.52 -4.10 9.18
C TRP A 37 -0.52 -5.22 8.91
N VAL A 38 -0.83 -5.99 7.86
CA VAL A 38 0.08 -7.02 7.33
C VAL A 38 0.13 -6.91 5.82
N MET A 39 1.23 -7.37 5.24
CA MET A 39 1.35 -7.54 3.79
C MET A 39 1.55 -9.02 3.47
N VAL A 40 0.76 -9.52 2.53
CA VAL A 40 0.87 -10.88 2.03
C VAL A 40 1.53 -10.85 0.66
N SER A 41 2.56 -11.66 0.48
CA SER A 41 3.26 -11.80 -0.78
C SER A 41 3.62 -13.27 -1.00
N ALA A 42 4.35 -13.56 -2.07
CA ALA A 42 4.81 -14.91 -2.36
C ALA A 42 5.68 -15.49 -1.24
N THR A 43 6.34 -14.65 -0.45
CA THR A 43 7.23 -15.08 0.64
C THR A 43 6.52 -15.21 1.99
N GLY A 44 5.24 -14.89 2.05
CA GLY A 44 4.44 -15.04 3.27
C GLY A 44 3.89 -13.72 3.78
N ILE A 45 3.77 -13.60 5.09
CA ILE A 45 3.17 -12.45 5.76
C ILE A 45 4.25 -11.61 6.42
N ALA A 46 4.29 -10.32 6.09
CA ALA A 46 5.14 -9.34 6.77
C ALA A 46 4.26 -8.46 7.67
N THR A 47 4.69 -8.24 8.90
CA THR A 47 3.97 -7.36 9.82
C THR A 47 4.33 -5.90 9.59
N ARG A 48 3.49 -5.01 10.14
CA ARG A 48 3.76 -3.57 10.14
C ARG A 48 5.15 -3.26 10.71
N GLU A 49 5.47 -3.86 11.84
CA GLU A 49 6.74 -3.63 12.53
C GLU A 49 7.92 -4.08 11.68
N GLN A 50 7.81 -5.24 11.03
CA GLN A 50 8.86 -5.74 10.15
C GLN A 50 9.09 -4.81 8.97
N PHE A 51 8.01 -4.35 8.33
CA PHE A 51 8.11 -3.45 7.18
C PHE A 51 8.73 -2.11 7.59
N LEU A 52 8.21 -1.49 8.65
CA LEU A 52 8.70 -0.19 9.10
C LEU A 52 10.15 -0.26 9.58
N ALA A 53 10.56 -1.35 10.22
CA ALA A 53 11.93 -1.53 10.64
C ALA A 53 12.90 -1.55 9.45
N LEU A 54 12.51 -2.18 8.34
CA LEU A 54 13.32 -2.20 7.12
C LEU A 54 13.46 -0.80 6.51
N VAL A 55 12.38 -0.02 6.52
CA VAL A 55 12.42 1.36 6.03
C VAL A 55 13.29 2.23 6.94
N GLU A 56 13.11 2.12 8.24
CA GLU A 56 13.83 2.90 9.24
C GLU A 56 15.33 2.66 9.20
N SER A 57 15.74 1.39 9.01
CA SER A 57 17.15 1.03 8.92
C SER A 57 17.79 1.45 7.60
N GLY A 58 16.99 1.78 6.58
CA GLY A 58 17.48 2.06 5.24
C GLY A 58 17.75 0.80 4.41
N ASP A 59 17.48 -0.39 4.96
CA ASP A 59 17.62 -1.64 4.20
C ASP A 59 16.64 -1.71 3.03
N LEU A 60 15.46 -1.12 3.20
CA LEU A 60 14.43 -1.05 2.16
C LEU A 60 14.13 0.41 1.82
N THR A 61 14.34 0.79 0.57
CA THR A 61 13.96 2.11 0.06
C THR A 61 13.15 1.95 -1.22
N HIS A 62 12.35 2.97 -1.54
CA HIS A 62 11.57 3.00 -2.76
C HIS A 62 11.88 4.27 -3.55
N ALA A 63 12.26 4.10 -4.81
CA ALA A 63 12.55 5.23 -5.70
C ALA A 63 11.32 5.66 -6.50
N ALA A 64 10.38 4.74 -6.73
CA ALA A 64 9.17 5.02 -7.51
C ALA A 64 8.04 4.07 -7.09
N MET A 65 6.82 4.56 -7.18
CA MET A 65 5.61 3.75 -7.01
C MET A 65 4.49 4.43 -7.79
N THR A 66 3.97 3.75 -8.79
CA THR A 66 3.02 4.33 -9.75
C THR A 66 1.87 3.37 -10.03
N ALA A 67 0.65 3.90 -10.01
CA ALA A 67 -0.51 3.14 -10.45
C ALA A 67 -0.45 2.96 -11.97
N ALA A 68 -0.50 1.71 -12.43
CA ALA A 68 -0.43 1.36 -13.85
C ALA A 68 -1.82 1.03 -14.42
N SER A 69 -2.87 1.09 -13.61
CA SER A 69 -4.26 0.89 -14.05
C SER A 69 -5.18 1.81 -13.26
N GLU A 70 -6.40 2.01 -13.77
CA GLU A 70 -7.45 2.61 -12.97
C GLU A 70 -7.76 1.68 -11.79
N PRO A 71 -7.84 2.20 -10.58
CA PRO A 71 -8.16 1.35 -9.44
C PRO A 71 -9.62 0.93 -9.45
N ARG A 72 -9.86 -0.30 -9.00
CA ARG A 72 -11.21 -0.73 -8.67
C ARG A 72 -11.42 -0.53 -7.18
N ILE A 73 -12.35 0.36 -6.83
CA ILE A 73 -12.61 0.72 -5.43
C ILE A 73 -14.06 0.37 -5.10
N ARG A 74 -14.27 -0.41 -4.04
CA ARG A 74 -15.60 -0.76 -3.54
C ARG A 74 -15.66 -0.46 -2.06
N VAL A 75 -16.71 0.25 -1.64
CA VAL A 75 -16.90 0.68 -0.27
C VAL A 75 -18.08 -0.06 0.33
N TYR A 76 -17.86 -0.64 1.49
CA TYR A 76 -18.86 -1.39 2.25
C TYR A 76 -18.92 -0.84 3.67
N GLY A 77 -19.67 0.26 3.86
CA GLY A 77 -19.73 0.95 5.15
C GLY A 77 -18.38 1.57 5.49
N ASP A 78 -17.79 1.11 6.58
CA ASP A 78 -16.48 1.58 7.05
C ASP A 78 -15.30 0.72 6.54
N THR A 79 -15.55 -0.12 5.55
CA THR A 79 -14.53 -0.96 4.92
C THR A 79 -14.49 -0.67 3.43
N ALA A 80 -13.29 -0.64 2.86
CA ALA A 80 -13.13 -0.50 1.42
C ALA A 80 -12.09 -1.47 0.89
N VAL A 81 -12.31 -1.94 -0.34
CA VAL A 81 -11.36 -2.79 -1.06
C VAL A 81 -10.87 -2.02 -2.28
N TYR A 82 -9.57 -1.91 -2.40
CA TYR A 82 -8.87 -1.19 -3.46
C TYR A 82 -8.02 -2.18 -4.24
N ILE A 83 -8.25 -2.28 -5.54
CA ILE A 83 -7.51 -3.20 -6.40
C ILE A 83 -6.91 -2.40 -7.56
N ALA A 84 -5.61 -2.54 -7.77
CA ALA A 84 -4.91 -1.86 -8.86
C ALA A 84 -3.66 -2.62 -9.28
N ARG A 85 -3.23 -2.36 -10.50
CA ARG A 85 -1.90 -2.75 -10.96
C ARG A 85 -0.94 -1.61 -10.60
N VAL A 86 0.17 -1.95 -9.95
CA VAL A 86 1.15 -0.99 -9.46
C VAL A 86 2.54 -1.41 -9.91
N THR A 87 3.31 -0.47 -10.43
CA THR A 87 4.73 -0.67 -10.68
C THR A 87 5.51 0.05 -9.60
N ASN A 88 6.61 -0.55 -9.16
CA ASN A 88 7.48 0.12 -8.21
C ASN A 88 8.95 -0.25 -8.45
N THR A 89 9.83 0.62 -7.97
CA THR A 89 11.27 0.37 -7.92
C THR A 89 11.69 0.47 -6.47
N ALA A 90 12.19 -0.63 -5.95
CA ALA A 90 12.69 -0.71 -4.58
C ALA A 90 14.15 -1.13 -4.59
N HIS A 91 14.85 -0.75 -3.52
CA HIS A 91 16.19 -1.25 -3.25
C HIS A 91 16.17 -1.95 -1.90
N TYR A 92 16.61 -3.19 -1.90
CA TYR A 92 16.71 -3.99 -0.67
C TYR A 92 18.18 -4.35 -0.46
N ARG A 93 18.77 -3.79 0.59
CA ARG A 93 20.19 -3.98 0.93
C ARG A 93 21.09 -3.72 -0.28
N GLY A 94 20.79 -2.62 -1.00
CA GLY A 94 21.57 -2.19 -2.16
C GLY A 94 21.21 -2.87 -3.48
N ARG A 95 20.31 -3.85 -3.48
CA ARG A 95 19.88 -4.53 -4.71
C ARG A 95 18.60 -3.92 -5.23
N ARG A 96 18.60 -3.54 -6.50
CA ARG A 96 17.43 -2.98 -7.17
C ARG A 96 16.44 -4.09 -7.54
N HIS A 97 15.17 -3.82 -7.27
CA HIS A 97 14.05 -4.66 -7.65
C HIS A 97 12.99 -3.79 -8.33
N ASP A 98 12.71 -4.08 -9.59
CA ASP A 98 11.59 -3.48 -10.31
C ASP A 98 10.42 -4.46 -10.25
N ALA A 99 9.28 -4.02 -9.75
CA ALA A 99 8.11 -4.86 -9.60
C ALA A 99 6.95 -4.33 -10.42
N ASP A 100 6.15 -5.25 -10.95
CA ASP A 100 4.89 -4.98 -11.63
C ASP A 100 3.88 -5.96 -11.02
N GLU A 101 2.97 -5.44 -10.23
CA GLU A 101 2.16 -6.26 -9.34
C GLU A 101 0.68 -5.87 -9.39
N TRP A 102 -0.19 -6.88 -9.27
CA TRP A 102 -1.56 -6.65 -8.86
C TRP A 102 -1.58 -6.51 -7.35
N THR A 103 -2.21 -5.45 -6.86
CA THR A 103 -2.33 -5.23 -5.43
C THR A 103 -3.79 -5.21 -5.02
N THR A 104 -4.08 -5.79 -3.86
CA THR A 104 -5.37 -5.67 -3.20
C THR A 104 -5.12 -5.11 -1.81
N ASP A 105 -5.74 -3.97 -1.53
CA ASP A 105 -5.61 -3.30 -0.24
C ASP A 105 -6.98 -3.23 0.42
N VAL A 106 -7.03 -3.57 1.69
CA VAL A 106 -8.24 -3.43 2.50
C VAL A 106 -8.04 -2.25 3.43
N PHE A 107 -9.01 -1.34 3.40
CA PHE A 107 -9.04 -0.14 4.25
C PHE A 107 -10.21 -0.22 5.22
N VAL A 108 -10.00 0.33 6.41
CA VAL A 108 -11.07 0.50 7.40
C VAL A 108 -11.07 1.96 7.84
N ARG A 109 -12.26 2.53 7.92
CA ARG A 109 -12.44 3.90 8.41
C ARG A 109 -12.72 3.86 9.90
N ARG A 110 -11.85 4.52 10.68
CA ARG A 110 -11.99 4.68 12.13
C ARG A 110 -11.72 6.13 12.47
N GLU A 111 -12.57 6.74 13.27
CA GLU A 111 -12.43 8.14 13.67
C GLU A 111 -12.30 9.08 12.46
N GLY A 112 -13.07 8.79 11.41
CA GLY A 112 -13.08 9.59 10.20
C GLY A 112 -11.90 9.40 9.26
N ARG A 113 -11.01 8.44 9.55
CA ARG A 113 -9.80 8.20 8.75
C ARG A 113 -9.78 6.80 8.17
N TRP A 114 -9.43 6.73 6.89
CA TRP A 114 -9.19 5.45 6.21
C TRP A 114 -7.75 5.01 6.44
N ARG A 115 -7.58 3.79 6.95
CA ARG A 115 -6.26 3.20 7.17
C ARG A 115 -6.19 1.81 6.56
N ARG A 116 -5.03 1.44 6.05
CA ARG A 116 -4.79 0.10 5.52
C ARG A 116 -4.73 -0.90 6.66
N VAL A 117 -5.45 -2.02 6.50
CA VAL A 117 -5.39 -3.14 7.45
C VAL A 117 -4.72 -4.36 6.85
N ALA A 118 -4.73 -4.47 5.52
CA ALA A 118 -4.05 -5.56 4.83
C ALA A 118 -3.72 -5.14 3.41
N SER A 119 -2.58 -5.60 2.93
CA SER A 119 -2.16 -5.44 1.54
C SER A 119 -1.73 -6.80 1.02
N HIS A 120 -2.15 -7.14 -0.20
CA HIS A 120 -1.77 -8.38 -0.86
C HIS A 120 -1.19 -8.04 -2.23
N VAL A 121 0.00 -8.54 -2.52
CA VAL A 121 0.67 -8.30 -3.79
C VAL A 121 0.93 -9.60 -4.52
N THR A 122 0.75 -9.58 -5.84
CA THR A 122 0.99 -10.72 -6.72
C THR A 122 1.64 -10.20 -7.99
N ASP A 123 2.71 -10.84 -8.41
CA ASP A 123 3.39 -10.47 -9.65
C ASP A 123 2.45 -10.61 -10.84
N VAL A 124 2.49 -9.63 -11.74
CA VAL A 124 1.79 -9.73 -13.01
C VAL A 124 2.45 -10.82 -13.83
N ALA A 125 1.66 -11.74 -14.36
CA ALA A 125 2.19 -12.82 -15.18
C ALA A 125 2.85 -12.26 -16.46
N PRO A 126 3.97 -12.84 -16.92
CA PRO A 126 4.58 -12.45 -18.18
C PRO A 126 3.58 -12.68 -19.32
N GLY A 127 3.40 -11.65 -20.14
CA GLY A 127 2.42 -11.64 -21.21
C GLY A 127 2.95 -12.15 -22.52
#